data_a9ae6f9e384712c3b98b2d5e1a637947
#
_entry.id   a9ae6f9e384712c3b98b2d5e1a637947
#
_cell.length_a   1.000
_cell.length_b   1.000
_cell.length_c   1.000
_cell.angle_alpha   90.00
_cell.angle_beta   90.00
_cell.angle_gamma   90.00
#
_symmetry.space_group_name_H-M   'P 1'
#
loop_
_entity.id
_entity.type
_entity.pdbx_description
1 polymer ?
#
loop_
_entity_poly.entity_id
_entity_poly.type
_entity_poly.pdbx_seq_one_letter_code
_entity_poly.pdbx_strand_id
1 'polypeptide(L)'
;MVKNPEGQVLQETHARLIYFSSVSEYTHRFVSKLNLDTDETARLPLKTREPTLIAQEPFVLLLPTYGGGNGQGAVPKQVIKFLNVARNREMIRGVIASGNTNFYEAYCLAGDIVSRKCQVPVLYKFELMGTAGDVDRVREGLEQFWQQHSLNRN
;
A
#
# COMPACT_ATOMS: atom_id res chain seq x y z
N MET A 1 2.99 -18.16 -10.99
CA MET A 1 1.89 -17.23 -11.38
C MET A 1 0.58 -18.00 -11.48
N VAL A 2 -0.51 -17.32 -11.20
CA VAL A 2 -1.85 -17.92 -11.23
C VAL A 2 -2.75 -17.10 -12.15
N LYS A 3 -3.86 -17.70 -12.59
CA LYS A 3 -4.90 -16.99 -13.34
C LYS A 3 -6.14 -16.87 -12.46
N ASN A 4 -6.78 -15.68 -12.49
CA ASN A 4 -8.08 -15.53 -11.84
C ASN A 4 -9.20 -16.03 -12.76
N PRO A 5 -10.47 -16.08 -12.28
CA PRO A 5 -11.59 -16.58 -13.11
C PRO A 5 -11.78 -15.81 -14.42
N GLU A 6 -11.35 -14.53 -14.48
CA GLU A 6 -11.43 -13.71 -15.68
C GLU A 6 -10.28 -13.94 -16.66
N GLY A 7 -9.37 -14.88 -16.34
CA GLY A 7 -8.23 -15.22 -17.19
C GLY A 7 -7.03 -14.31 -17.03
N GLN A 8 -7.06 -13.36 -16.10
CA GLN A 8 -5.94 -12.44 -15.84
C GLN A 8 -4.81 -13.21 -15.13
N VAL A 9 -3.58 -13.04 -15.63
CA VAL A 9 -2.39 -13.63 -14.99
C VAL A 9 -1.99 -12.77 -13.81
N LEU A 10 -1.77 -13.39 -12.65
CA LEU A 10 -1.43 -12.71 -11.40
C LEU A 10 -0.21 -13.38 -10.78
N GLN A 11 0.55 -12.60 -10.02
CA GLN A 11 1.73 -13.08 -9.30
C GLN A 11 1.41 -13.18 -7.81
N GLU A 12 1.54 -14.38 -7.23
CA GLU A 12 1.23 -14.60 -5.82
C GLU A 12 2.25 -13.93 -4.91
N THR A 13 1.78 -13.42 -3.76
CA THR A 13 2.65 -12.90 -2.72
C THR A 13 2.08 -13.23 -1.34
N HIS A 14 2.96 -13.52 -0.39
CA HIS A 14 2.63 -13.73 1.01
C HIS A 14 3.05 -12.53 1.87
N ALA A 15 3.44 -11.43 1.23
CA ALA A 15 3.92 -10.24 1.94
C ALA A 15 2.82 -9.61 2.78
N ARG A 16 3.20 -9.10 3.96
CA ARG A 16 2.29 -8.37 4.85
C ARG A 16 2.28 -6.87 4.58
N LEU A 17 3.27 -6.36 3.86
CA LEU A 17 3.32 -4.97 3.42
C LEU A 17 3.50 -4.98 1.90
N ILE A 18 2.46 -4.52 1.19
CA ILE A 18 2.50 -4.40 -0.27
C ILE A 18 2.51 -2.91 -0.57
N TYR A 19 3.40 -2.47 -1.45
CA TYR A 19 3.54 -1.04 -1.71
C TYR A 19 3.74 -0.76 -3.19
N PHE A 20 3.38 0.47 -3.55
CA PHE A 20 3.69 1.03 -4.87
C PHE A 20 4.67 2.19 -4.70
N SER A 21 5.71 2.21 -5.54
CA SER A 21 6.64 3.32 -5.60
C SER A 21 6.83 3.74 -7.06
N SER A 22 6.74 5.05 -7.31
CA SER A 22 6.96 5.60 -8.65
C SER A 22 8.45 5.62 -8.99
N VAL A 23 8.76 6.15 -10.19
CA VAL A 23 10.14 6.27 -10.65
C VAL A 23 11.01 7.17 -9.74
N SER A 24 10.40 8.03 -8.94
CA SER A 24 11.13 8.84 -7.96
C SER A 24 11.74 8.01 -6.85
N GLU A 25 11.22 6.80 -6.62
CA GLU A 25 11.73 5.86 -5.62
C GLU A 25 11.51 6.30 -4.17
N TYR A 26 10.77 7.36 -3.90
CA TYR A 26 10.57 7.86 -2.53
C TYR A 26 9.92 6.82 -1.62
N THR A 27 8.85 6.19 -2.08
CA THR A 27 8.14 5.17 -1.29
C THR A 27 9.02 3.94 -1.10
N HIS A 28 9.73 3.53 -2.15
CA HIS A 28 10.66 2.40 -2.07
C HIS A 28 11.76 2.66 -1.04
N ARG A 29 12.31 3.87 -1.03
CA ARG A 29 13.34 4.24 -0.04
C ARG A 29 12.79 4.22 1.37
N PHE A 30 11.55 4.68 1.55
CA PHE A 30 10.89 4.63 2.85
C PHE A 30 10.75 3.19 3.34
N VAL A 31 10.23 2.30 2.49
CA VAL A 31 10.06 0.89 2.82
C VAL A 31 11.40 0.22 3.14
N SER A 32 12.45 0.55 2.37
CA SER A 32 13.79 0.00 2.61
C SER A 32 14.31 0.37 3.99
N LYS A 33 14.00 1.58 4.48
CA LYS A 33 14.41 2.03 5.80
C LYS A 33 13.65 1.35 6.94
N LEU A 34 12.50 0.74 6.66
CA LEU A 34 11.79 -0.04 7.67
C LEU A 34 12.54 -1.29 8.07
N ASN A 35 13.47 -1.73 7.23
CA ASN A 35 14.35 -2.85 7.50
C ASN A 35 13.58 -4.14 7.85
N LEU A 36 12.50 -4.38 7.11
CA LEU A 36 11.69 -5.60 7.23
C LEU A 36 12.35 -6.72 6.41
N ASP A 37 12.04 -7.96 6.74
CA ASP A 37 12.52 -9.10 5.97
C ASP A 37 12.02 -9.02 4.52
N THR A 38 12.81 -9.51 3.58
CA THR A 38 12.50 -9.39 2.15
C THR A 38 11.21 -10.12 1.76
N ASP A 39 10.83 -11.16 2.50
CA ASP A 39 9.58 -11.88 2.25
C ASP A 39 8.37 -11.21 2.91
N GLU A 40 8.57 -10.20 3.75
CA GLU A 40 7.48 -9.44 4.36
C GLU A 40 6.99 -8.28 3.52
N THR A 41 7.75 -7.89 2.50
CA THR A 41 7.39 -6.76 1.63
C THR A 41 7.31 -7.21 0.18
N ALA A 42 6.41 -6.58 -0.57
CA ALA A 42 6.32 -6.80 -2.02
C ALA A 42 6.01 -5.48 -2.70
N ARG A 43 6.70 -5.22 -3.80
CA ARG A 43 6.52 -4.00 -4.58
C ARG A 43 5.63 -4.30 -5.78
N LEU A 44 4.59 -3.48 -5.97
CA LEU A 44 3.74 -3.59 -7.17
C LEU A 44 4.55 -3.25 -8.41
N PRO A 45 4.30 -3.93 -9.55
CA PRO A 45 4.99 -3.61 -10.78
C PRO A 45 4.78 -2.16 -11.19
N LEU A 46 5.83 -1.51 -11.67
CA LEU A 46 5.75 -0.12 -12.13
C LEU A 46 4.92 0.00 -13.41
N LYS A 47 4.99 -0.99 -14.27
CA LYS A 47 4.27 -0.97 -15.56
C LYS A 47 2.93 -1.69 -15.43
N THR A 48 1.86 -1.03 -15.85
CA THR A 48 0.52 -1.61 -15.74
C THR A 48 0.31 -2.84 -16.62
N ARG A 49 1.13 -3.03 -17.66
CA ARG A 49 1.06 -4.21 -18.52
C ARG A 49 1.62 -5.46 -17.88
N GLU A 50 2.42 -5.30 -16.83
CA GLU A 50 2.96 -6.46 -16.13
C GLU A 50 1.91 -7.07 -15.20
N PRO A 51 1.97 -8.39 -14.94
CA PRO A 51 1.04 -9.02 -14.01
C PRO A 51 1.09 -8.36 -12.64
N THR A 52 -0.07 -7.98 -12.10
CA THR A 52 -0.13 -7.45 -10.73
C THR A 52 -0.05 -8.59 -9.72
N LEU A 53 0.03 -8.23 -8.45
CA LEU A 53 0.11 -9.20 -7.38
C LEU A 53 -1.27 -9.68 -6.96
N ILE A 54 -1.32 -10.88 -6.37
CA ILE A 54 -2.49 -11.36 -5.65
C ILE A 54 -2.03 -11.79 -4.26
N ALA A 55 -2.64 -11.18 -3.23
CA ALA A 55 -2.28 -11.43 -1.85
C ALA A 55 -2.81 -12.78 -1.38
N GLN A 56 -1.96 -13.57 -0.77
CA GLN A 56 -2.33 -14.85 -0.18
C GLN A 56 -2.54 -14.75 1.33
N GLU A 57 -2.22 -13.60 1.91
CA GLU A 57 -2.37 -13.33 3.34
C GLU A 57 -2.84 -11.90 3.56
N PRO A 58 -3.43 -11.60 4.73
CA PRO A 58 -3.76 -10.21 5.08
C PRO A 58 -2.54 -9.29 4.99
N PHE A 59 -2.74 -8.09 4.49
CA PHE A 59 -1.65 -7.15 4.25
C PHE A 59 -2.06 -5.70 4.52
N VAL A 60 -1.06 -4.84 4.66
CA VAL A 60 -1.21 -3.39 4.71
C VAL A 60 -0.68 -2.84 3.37
N LEU A 61 -1.41 -1.92 2.78
CA LEU A 61 -1.02 -1.27 1.53
C LEU A 61 -0.37 0.09 1.85
N LEU A 62 0.77 0.36 1.20
CA LEU A 62 1.46 1.64 1.33
C LEU A 62 1.61 2.26 -0.06
N LEU A 63 1.16 3.51 -0.22
CA LEU A 63 1.14 4.14 -1.54
C LEU A 63 1.31 5.65 -1.45
N PRO A 64 1.91 6.26 -2.50
CA PRO A 64 1.94 7.72 -2.62
C PRO A 64 0.60 8.25 -3.15
N THR A 65 0.41 9.56 -3.00
CA THR A 65 -0.73 10.26 -3.58
C THR A 65 -0.26 11.04 -4.81
N TYR A 66 -0.94 10.84 -5.93
CA TYR A 66 -0.65 11.54 -7.18
C TYR A 66 -1.60 12.73 -7.37
N GLY A 67 -1.29 13.57 -8.35
CA GLY A 67 -2.18 14.62 -8.80
C GLY A 67 -1.82 16.01 -8.32
N GLY A 68 -2.51 17.00 -8.85
CA GLY A 68 -2.24 18.42 -8.63
C GLY A 68 -3.13 19.09 -7.59
N GLY A 69 -3.65 18.37 -6.63
CA GLY A 69 -4.41 18.95 -5.52
C GLY A 69 -5.92 18.96 -5.68
N ASN A 70 -6.44 18.51 -6.84
CA ASN A 70 -7.88 18.44 -7.09
C ASN A 70 -8.47 17.04 -6.85
N GLY A 71 -7.64 16.09 -6.44
CA GLY A 71 -8.06 14.74 -6.13
C GLY A 71 -8.18 13.79 -7.31
N GLN A 72 -8.19 14.28 -8.53
CA GLN A 72 -8.26 13.41 -9.71
C GLN A 72 -6.93 12.69 -9.91
N GLY A 73 -7.01 11.36 -10.12
CA GLY A 73 -5.81 10.57 -10.33
C GLY A 73 -4.95 10.42 -9.08
N ALA A 74 -5.51 10.65 -7.89
CA ALA A 74 -4.76 10.57 -6.65
C ALA A 74 -4.20 9.17 -6.38
N VAL A 75 -4.98 8.13 -6.72
CA VAL A 75 -4.54 6.74 -6.56
C VAL A 75 -3.81 6.30 -7.84
N PRO A 76 -2.56 5.84 -7.72
CA PRO A 76 -1.83 5.36 -8.90
C PRO A 76 -2.57 4.25 -9.63
N LYS A 77 -2.47 4.25 -10.97
CA LYS A 77 -3.15 3.23 -11.80
C LYS A 77 -2.75 1.81 -11.43
N GLN A 78 -1.51 1.62 -11.05
CA GLN A 78 -1.00 0.31 -10.64
C GLN A 78 -1.72 -0.20 -9.40
N VAL A 79 -2.03 0.70 -8.47
CA VAL A 79 -2.80 0.37 -7.26
C VAL A 79 -4.25 0.07 -7.61
N ILE A 80 -4.84 0.84 -8.52
CA ILE A 80 -6.21 0.59 -8.97
C ILE A 80 -6.31 -0.82 -9.58
N LYS A 81 -5.38 -1.17 -10.45
CA LYS A 81 -5.33 -2.50 -11.06
C LYS A 81 -5.24 -3.59 -9.99
N PHE A 82 -4.37 -3.39 -8.99
CA PHE A 82 -4.19 -4.32 -7.88
C PHE A 82 -5.48 -4.50 -7.08
N LEU A 83 -6.14 -3.40 -6.75
CA LEU A 83 -7.38 -3.44 -5.96
C LEU A 83 -8.61 -3.87 -6.76
N ASN A 84 -8.52 -3.91 -8.08
CA ASN A 84 -9.60 -4.49 -8.90
C ASN A 84 -9.64 -6.02 -8.80
N VAL A 85 -8.62 -6.64 -8.26
CA VAL A 85 -8.64 -8.07 -7.94
C VAL A 85 -9.39 -8.24 -6.63
N ALA A 86 -10.52 -8.95 -6.66
CA ALA A 86 -11.41 -9.07 -5.50
C ALA A 86 -10.70 -9.59 -4.25
N ARG A 87 -9.85 -10.59 -4.40
CA ARG A 87 -9.11 -11.15 -3.27
C ARG A 87 -8.24 -10.12 -2.57
N ASN A 88 -7.65 -9.20 -3.33
CA ASN A 88 -6.81 -8.15 -2.74
C ASN A 88 -7.66 -7.22 -1.85
N ARG A 89 -8.88 -6.90 -2.29
CA ARG A 89 -9.80 -6.12 -1.45
C ARG A 89 -10.24 -6.87 -0.20
N GLU A 90 -10.31 -8.18 -0.27
CA GLU A 90 -10.67 -9.01 0.89
C GLU A 90 -9.52 -9.13 1.89
N MET A 91 -8.29 -9.09 1.40
CA MET A 91 -7.10 -9.31 2.23
C MET A 91 -6.50 -8.03 2.82
N ILE A 92 -6.82 -6.86 2.28
CA ILE A 92 -6.29 -5.60 2.82
C ILE A 92 -6.84 -5.33 4.22
N ARG A 93 -5.97 -4.88 5.13
CA ARG A 93 -6.35 -4.61 6.53
C ARG A 93 -6.10 -3.18 6.96
N GLY A 94 -5.35 -2.43 6.18
CA GLY A 94 -5.08 -1.04 6.48
C GLY A 94 -4.29 -0.39 5.36
N VAL A 95 -4.17 0.94 5.40
CA VAL A 95 -3.45 1.69 4.39
C VAL A 95 -2.56 2.74 5.03
N ILE A 96 -1.36 2.89 4.47
CA ILE A 96 -0.41 3.95 4.82
C ILE A 96 -0.20 4.78 3.56
N ALA A 97 -0.28 6.09 3.68
CA ALA A 97 -0.18 6.96 2.51
C ALA A 97 0.86 8.03 2.70
N SER A 98 1.56 8.35 1.61
CA SER A 98 2.40 9.54 1.57
C SER A 98 1.77 10.58 0.66
N GLY A 99 2.23 11.81 0.77
CA GLY A 99 1.74 12.92 -0.03
C GLY A 99 2.62 14.15 0.12
N ASN A 100 2.10 15.28 -0.34
CA ASN A 100 2.78 16.55 -0.26
C ASN A 100 1.87 17.53 0.48
N THR A 101 2.34 18.08 1.60
CA THR A 101 1.56 19.01 2.42
C THR A 101 1.17 20.27 1.66
N ASN A 102 1.86 20.61 0.58
CA ASN A 102 1.49 21.74 -0.28
C ASN A 102 0.14 21.56 -0.96
N PHE A 103 -0.43 20.37 -0.98
CA PHE A 103 -1.73 20.12 -1.57
C PHE A 103 -2.88 20.18 -0.56
N TYR A 104 -2.62 20.60 0.66
CA TYR A 104 -3.62 20.87 1.69
C TYR A 104 -4.62 19.71 1.86
N GLU A 105 -5.88 19.91 1.47
CA GLU A 105 -6.94 18.92 1.63
C GLU A 105 -6.69 17.62 0.85
N ALA A 106 -5.89 17.69 -0.20
CA ALA A 106 -5.52 16.51 -0.97
C ALA A 106 -4.28 15.78 -0.40
N TYR A 107 -3.76 16.25 0.74
CA TYR A 107 -2.62 15.60 1.38
C TYR A 107 -2.96 14.17 1.74
N CYS A 108 -2.17 13.23 1.21
CA CYS A 108 -2.37 11.79 1.41
C CYS A 108 -3.76 11.29 1.02
N LEU A 109 -4.42 11.96 0.09
CA LEU A 109 -5.79 11.64 -0.34
C LEU A 109 -5.93 10.22 -0.86
N ALA A 110 -4.88 9.67 -1.49
CA ALA A 110 -4.92 8.29 -1.98
C ALA A 110 -5.23 7.31 -0.85
N GLY A 111 -4.67 7.54 0.34
CA GLY A 111 -4.97 6.72 1.50
C GLY A 111 -6.42 6.80 1.93
N ASP A 112 -6.98 8.01 1.93
CA ASP A 112 -8.39 8.21 2.30
C ASP A 112 -9.33 7.54 1.31
N ILE A 113 -9.00 7.61 0.01
CA ILE A 113 -9.82 6.97 -1.04
C ILE A 113 -9.81 5.46 -0.87
N VAL A 114 -8.63 4.86 -0.69
CA VAL A 114 -8.51 3.40 -0.50
C VAL A 114 -9.20 2.98 0.79
N SER A 115 -9.00 3.75 1.86
CA SER A 115 -9.63 3.47 3.16
C SER A 115 -11.15 3.37 3.04
N ARG A 116 -11.76 4.33 2.36
CA ARG A 116 -13.21 4.33 2.17
C ARG A 116 -13.68 3.19 1.27
N LYS A 117 -12.98 2.97 0.17
CA LYS A 117 -13.36 1.94 -0.80
C LYS A 117 -13.24 0.54 -0.21
N CYS A 118 -12.21 0.28 0.54
CA CYS A 118 -11.93 -1.04 1.10
C CYS A 118 -12.40 -1.20 2.55
N GLN A 119 -12.91 -0.12 3.17
CA GLN A 119 -13.40 -0.11 4.55
C GLN A 119 -12.34 -0.57 5.54
N VAL A 120 -11.15 0.02 5.43
CA VAL A 120 -10.02 -0.25 6.30
C VAL A 120 -9.46 1.07 6.84
N PRO A 121 -8.79 1.06 8.00
CA PRO A 121 -8.27 2.30 8.57
C PRO A 121 -7.06 2.83 7.81
N VAL A 122 -6.90 4.17 7.84
CA VAL A 122 -5.64 4.80 7.49
C VAL A 122 -4.75 4.71 8.72
N LEU A 123 -3.67 3.96 8.62
CA LEU A 123 -2.80 3.69 9.76
C LEU A 123 -1.79 4.80 10.00
N TYR A 124 -1.31 5.45 8.94
CA TYR A 124 -0.32 6.50 9.05
C TYR A 124 -0.26 7.33 7.76
N LYS A 125 0.12 8.59 7.91
CA LYS A 125 0.36 9.52 6.79
C LYS A 125 1.70 10.18 6.98
N PHE A 126 2.49 10.32 5.90
CA PHE A 126 3.77 11.00 5.96
C PHE A 126 4.04 11.79 4.69
N GLU A 127 4.98 12.74 4.76
CA GLU A 127 5.30 13.62 3.64
C GLU A 127 6.48 13.08 2.86
N LEU A 128 6.32 12.98 1.54
CA LEU A 128 7.37 12.62 0.57
C LEU A 128 8.05 11.29 0.92
N MET A 129 9.33 11.32 1.27
CA MET A 129 10.05 10.08 1.65
C MET A 129 10.04 9.81 3.15
N GLY A 130 9.33 10.63 3.92
CA GLY A 130 9.26 10.49 5.37
C GLY A 130 10.55 10.87 6.08
N THR A 131 10.44 11.05 7.37
CA THR A 131 11.57 11.33 8.27
C THR A 131 11.98 10.04 8.99
N ALA A 132 13.12 10.08 9.69
CA ALA A 132 13.52 8.97 10.55
C ALA A 132 12.46 8.65 11.61
N GLY A 133 11.80 9.69 12.15
CA GLY A 133 10.69 9.49 13.08
C GLY A 133 9.50 8.80 12.46
N ASP A 134 9.17 9.12 11.19
CA ASP A 134 8.12 8.44 10.44
C ASP A 134 8.45 6.96 10.29
N VAL A 135 9.69 6.64 9.93
CA VAL A 135 10.15 5.26 9.77
C VAL A 135 9.96 4.49 11.08
N ASP A 136 10.38 5.06 12.20
CA ASP A 136 10.27 4.40 13.51
C ASP A 136 8.81 4.17 13.89
N ARG A 137 7.95 5.17 13.70
CA ARG A 137 6.53 5.06 14.04
C ARG A 137 5.81 4.02 13.19
N VAL A 138 6.13 3.96 11.89
CA VAL A 138 5.51 2.97 11.01
C VAL A 138 6.00 1.57 11.37
N ARG A 139 7.30 1.40 11.63
CA ARG A 139 7.84 0.09 12.01
C ARG A 139 7.17 -0.43 13.28
N GLU A 140 7.12 0.40 14.31
CA GLU A 140 6.50 0.03 15.58
C GLU A 140 5.00 -0.18 15.44
N GLY A 141 4.35 0.68 14.67
CA GLY A 141 2.90 0.59 14.44
C GLY A 141 2.51 -0.67 13.69
N LEU A 142 3.29 -1.07 12.68
CA LEU A 142 3.04 -2.33 11.95
C LEU A 142 3.21 -3.53 12.86
N GLU A 143 4.23 -3.54 13.69
CA GLU A 143 4.47 -4.63 14.63
C GLU A 143 3.29 -4.79 15.59
N GLN A 144 2.84 -3.70 16.19
CA GLN A 144 1.67 -3.71 17.09
C GLN A 144 0.40 -4.11 16.35
N PHE A 145 0.22 -3.61 15.14
CA PHE A 145 -0.95 -3.91 14.33
C PHE A 145 -1.08 -5.41 14.07
N TRP A 146 0.02 -6.05 13.67
CA TRP A 146 0.01 -7.49 13.39
C TRP A 146 -0.17 -8.32 14.66
N GLN A 147 0.38 -7.88 15.80
CA GLN A 147 0.14 -8.54 17.07
C GLN A 147 -1.34 -8.55 17.43
N GLN A 148 -2.01 -7.40 17.29
CA GLN A 148 -3.44 -7.30 17.56
C GLN A 148 -4.27 -8.16 16.60
N HIS A 149 -3.90 -8.19 15.34
CA HIS A 149 -4.59 -9.01 14.36
C HIS A 149 -4.44 -10.50 14.65
N SER A 150 -3.28 -10.92 15.10
CA SER A 150 -3.05 -12.31 15.49
C SER A 150 -3.89 -12.71 16.70
N LEU A 151 -4.04 -11.82 17.66
CA LEU A 151 -4.86 -12.06 18.86
C LEU A 151 -6.34 -12.11 18.55
N ASN A 152 -6.80 -11.33 17.55
CA ASN A 152 -8.21 -11.25 17.18
C ASN A 152 -8.65 -12.34 16.19
N ARG A 153 -7.74 -13.24 15.82
CA ARG A 153 -8.04 -14.31 14.86
C ARG A 153 -8.81 -15.49 15.47
N ASN A 154 -8.97 -15.48 16.76
CA ASN A 154 -9.66 -16.58 17.45
C ASN A 154 -11.15 -16.28 17.62
#